data_5e8739dafbadc05efa91a6585cde3233
#
_entry.id   5e8739dafbadc05efa91a6585cde3233
#
_cell.length_a   1.000
_cell.length_b   1.000
_cell.length_c   1.000
_cell.angle_alpha   90.00
_cell.angle_beta   90.00
_cell.angle_gamma   90.00
#
_symmetry.space_group_name_H-M   'P 1'
#
loop_
_entity.id
_entity.type
_entity.pdbx_description
1 polymer ?
#
loop_
_entity_poly.entity_id
_entity_poly.type
_entity_poly.pdbx_seq_one_letter_code
_entity_poly.pdbx_strand_id
1 'polypeptide(L)' 'MIDFTGWQYYKDPFNNENIGIKIIKSDIQESRLLQDPEVAKWLESGGTPLPAENN' A
#
# COMPACT_ATOMS: atom_id res chain seq x y z
N MET A 1 -3.16 15.93 3.73
CA MET A 1 -2.51 14.61 3.75
C MET A 1 -3.52 13.55 3.35
N ILE A 2 -3.14 12.64 2.45
CA ILE A 2 -4.01 11.54 2.06
C ILE A 2 -3.92 10.42 3.09
N ASP A 3 -5.09 9.88 3.46
CA ASP A 3 -5.17 8.79 4.42
C ASP A 3 -5.28 7.46 3.67
N PHE A 4 -4.34 6.57 3.90
CA PHE A 4 -4.32 5.24 3.27
C PHE A 4 -4.76 4.13 4.22
N THR A 5 -5.51 4.49 5.27
CA THR A 5 -6.04 3.50 6.21
C THR A 5 -6.89 2.45 5.49
N GLY A 6 -6.61 1.18 5.74
CA GLY A 6 -7.31 0.08 5.09
C GLY A 6 -6.71 -0.39 3.79
N TRP A 7 -5.70 0.31 3.31
CA TRP A 7 -4.97 -0.14 2.13
C TRP A 7 -4.07 -1.32 2.52
N GLN A 8 -3.76 -2.15 1.54
CA GLN A 8 -2.99 -3.39 1.74
C GLN A 8 -1.70 -3.33 0.92
N TYR A 9 -0.62 -3.85 1.47
CA TYR A 9 0.61 -4.04 0.70
C TYR A 9 0.36 -4.98 -0.47
N TYR A 10 1.03 -4.74 -1.59
CA TYR A 10 1.06 -5.71 -2.68
C TYR A 10 2.51 -5.97 -3.07
N LYS A 11 2.75 -7.18 -3.57
CA LYS A 11 4.09 -7.67 -3.83
C LYS A 11 4.39 -7.72 -5.32
N ASP A 12 5.67 -7.54 -5.64
CA ASP A 12 6.19 -7.79 -6.97
C ASP A 12 6.19 -9.31 -7.21
N PRO A 13 5.54 -9.80 -8.27
CA PRO A 13 5.50 -11.24 -8.55
C PRO A 13 6.88 -11.86 -8.82
N PHE A 14 7.87 -11.05 -9.21
CA PHE A 14 9.20 -11.54 -9.50
C PHE A 14 10.08 -11.60 -8.26
N ASN A 15 9.99 -10.61 -7.39
CA ASN A 15 10.87 -10.51 -6.24
C ASN A 15 10.21 -10.89 -4.93
N ASN A 16 8.89 -11.04 -4.93
CA ASN A 16 8.12 -11.34 -3.73
C ASN A 16 8.34 -10.30 -2.61
N GLU A 17 8.62 -9.06 -3.01
CA GLU A 17 8.81 -7.95 -2.08
C GLU A 17 7.65 -6.97 -2.17
N ASN A 18 7.35 -6.31 -1.06
CA ASN A 18 6.32 -5.27 -1.05
C ASN A 18 6.79 -4.08 -1.88
N ILE A 19 6.04 -3.73 -2.92
CA ILE A 19 6.38 -2.61 -3.80
C ILE A 19 5.40 -1.45 -3.68
N GLY A 20 4.24 -1.66 -3.07
CA GLY A 20 3.25 -0.61 -2.96
C GLY A 20 2.09 -1.00 -2.07
N ILE A 21 1.07 -0.17 -2.10
CA ILE A 21 -0.18 -0.40 -1.38
C ILE A 21 -1.35 -0.21 -2.33
N LYS A 22 -2.45 -0.89 -2.07
CA LYS A 22 -3.65 -0.84 -2.92
C LYS A 22 -4.91 -0.83 -2.07
N ILE A 23 -6.00 -0.29 -2.62
CA ILE A 23 -7.31 -0.35 -1.99
C ILE A 23 -7.89 -1.75 -2.22
N ILE A 24 -8.43 -2.36 -1.16
CA ILE A 24 -8.99 -3.70 -1.23
C ILE A 24 -10.51 -3.76 -0.99
N LYS A 25 -11.12 -2.64 -0.60
CA LYS A 25 -12.54 -2.61 -0.23
C LYS A 25 -13.30 -1.52 -0.95
N SER A 26 -13.03 -1.33 -2.22
CA SER A 26 -13.69 -0.28 -2.99
C SER A 26 -13.94 -0.75 -4.40
N ASP A 27 -14.97 -0.23 -5.04
CA ASP A 27 -15.19 -0.44 -6.46
C ASP A 27 -14.14 0.28 -7.31
N ILE A 28 -13.43 1.21 -6.69
CA ILE A 28 -12.33 1.91 -7.33
C ILE A 28 -11.04 1.14 -7.05
N GLN A 29 -10.36 0.73 -8.13
CA GLN A 29 -9.06 0.09 -7.98
C GLN A 29 -7.98 1.14 -8.10
N GLU A 30 -7.29 1.39 -7.01
CA GLU A 30 -6.21 2.35 -6.95
C GLU A 30 -5.03 1.74 -6.21
N SER A 31 -3.82 2.03 -6.70
CA SER A 31 -2.61 1.56 -6.07
C SER A 31 -1.55 2.65 -6.13
N ARG A 32 -0.62 2.59 -5.18
CA ARG A 32 0.50 3.53 -5.13
C ARG A 32 1.77 2.80 -4.75
N LEU A 33 2.89 3.27 -5.28
CA LEU A 33 4.18 2.70 -4.94
C LEU A 33 4.64 3.20 -3.57
N LEU A 34 5.46 2.40 -2.88
CA LEU A 34 5.99 2.81 -1.57
C LEU A 34 6.87 4.05 -1.65
N GLN A 35 7.44 4.33 -2.81
CA GLN A 35 8.26 5.50 -3.03
C GLN A 35 7.45 6.77 -3.30
N ASP A 36 6.13 6.65 -3.42
CA ASP A 36 5.26 7.83 -3.58
C ASP A 36 5.41 8.72 -2.35
N PRO A 37 5.68 10.05 -2.54
CA PRO A 37 5.90 10.94 -1.41
C PRO A 37 4.74 10.98 -0.42
N GLU A 38 3.51 10.88 -0.90
CA GLU A 38 2.34 10.91 -0.01
C GLU A 38 2.27 9.62 0.82
N VAL A 39 2.58 8.47 0.22
CA VAL A 39 2.63 7.20 0.93
C VAL A 39 3.74 7.24 1.97
N ALA A 40 4.91 7.74 1.60
CA ALA A 40 6.04 7.84 2.52
C ALA A 40 5.69 8.69 3.73
N LYS A 41 5.04 9.84 3.50
CA LYS A 41 4.62 10.70 4.61
C LYS A 41 3.63 10.02 5.53
N TRP A 42 2.67 9.31 4.94
CA TRP A 42 1.68 8.60 5.74
C TRP A 42 2.32 7.51 6.60
N LEU A 43 3.26 6.76 6.04
CA LEU A 43 3.98 5.74 6.78
C LEU A 43 4.81 6.35 7.91
N GLU A 44 5.46 7.48 7.67
CA GLU A 44 6.24 8.19 8.68
C GLU A 44 5.36 8.70 9.82
N SER A 45 4.10 9.04 9.52
CA SER A 45 3.17 9.52 10.54
C SER A 45 2.56 8.40 11.38
N GLY A 46 2.96 7.16 11.14
CA GLY A 46 2.47 6.01 11.89
C GLY A 46 1.46 5.16 11.16
N GLY A 47 1.24 5.40 9.88
CA GLY A 47 0.32 4.61 9.08
C GLY A 47 0.80 3.16 8.94
N THR A 48 -0.14 2.21 8.98
CA THR A 48 0.19 0.79 8.91
C THR A 48 -0.70 0.10 7.89
N PRO A 49 -0.19 -0.21 6.70
CA PRO A 49 -0.97 -0.95 5.72
C PRO A 49 -1.22 -2.39 6.19
N LEU A 50 -2.25 -3.00 5.64
CA LEU A 50 -2.52 -4.41 5.91
C LEU A 50 -1.43 -5.27 5.27
N PRO A 51 -1.17 -6.47 5.83
CA PRO A 51 -0.17 -7.38 5.25
C PRO A 51 -0.55 -7.79 3.83
N ALA A 52 0.45 -7.99 2.99
CA ALA A 52 0.22 -8.49 1.64
C ALA A 52 -0.36 -9.90 1.68
N GLU A 53 -1.15 -10.21 0.67
CA GLU A 53 -1.69 -11.57 0.56
C GLU A 53 -0.55 -12.55 0.29
N ASN A 54 -0.60 -13.68 0.97
CA ASN A 54 0.29 -14.80 0.71
C ASN A 54 -0.39 -15.79 -0.21
N ASN A 55 0.19 -16.02 -1.33
CA ASN A 55 -0.27 -17.06 -2.25
C ASN A 55 0.58 -18.32 -2.09
#